data_8401c942d16fca5f5f02d03c50ddace2
#
_entry.id   8401c942d16fca5f5f02d03c50ddace2
#
_cell.length_a   1.000
_cell.length_b   1.000
_cell.length_c   1.000
_cell.angle_alpha   90.00
_cell.angle_beta   90.00
_cell.angle_gamma   90.00
#
_symmetry.space_group_name_H-M   'P 1'
#
loop_
_entity.id
_entity.type
_entity.pdbx_description
1 polymer ?
#
loop_
_entity_poly.entity_id
_entity_poly.type
_entity_poly.pdbx_seq_one_letter_code
_entity_poly.pdbx_strand_id
1 'polypeptide(L)'
;MKTQSAKAKGRKLQQWTRDQILDVYNHLEEDDVRSTSMGASGSDVQLSPLARKSFDYDVECKNLARVGVYRYIDQCNNRGNTQPLVIVKENRRKPLAVVDAEHFFELLGKLNHD
;
A
#
# COMPACT_ATOMS: atom_id res chain seq x y z
N MET A 1 13.78 17.50 14.93
CA MET A 1 13.85 17.54 13.48
C MET A 1 13.53 16.19 12.85
N LYS A 2 14.18 15.12 13.33
CA LYS A 2 13.93 13.80 12.77
C LYS A 2 12.47 13.36 12.90
N THR A 3 11.84 13.66 14.04
CA THR A 3 10.45 13.29 14.28
C THR A 3 9.51 13.93 13.25
N GLN A 4 9.74 15.20 12.98
CA GLN A 4 8.92 15.93 12.04
C GLN A 4 9.11 15.40 10.60
N SER A 5 10.36 15.10 10.24
CA SER A 5 10.65 14.51 8.94
C SER A 5 10.00 13.14 8.79
N ALA A 6 10.03 12.34 9.85
CA ALA A 6 9.40 11.02 9.82
C ALA A 6 7.88 11.14 9.63
N LYS A 7 7.26 12.10 10.32
CA LYS A 7 5.82 12.33 10.16
C LYS A 7 5.49 12.79 8.75
N ALA A 8 6.31 13.66 8.16
CA ALA A 8 6.09 14.14 6.81
C ALA A 8 6.20 13.00 5.80
N LYS A 9 7.19 12.12 5.97
CA LYS A 9 7.34 10.96 5.09
C LYS A 9 6.15 10.03 5.18
N GLY A 10 5.66 9.78 6.39
CA GLY A 10 4.50 8.94 6.59
C GLY A 10 3.25 9.51 5.93
N ARG A 11 3.06 10.82 6.07
CA ARG A 11 1.92 11.48 5.46
C ARG A 11 1.98 11.40 3.94
N LYS A 12 3.15 11.60 3.36
CA LYS A 12 3.29 11.51 1.90
C LYS A 12 2.98 10.12 1.40
N LEU A 13 3.41 9.10 2.12
CA LEU A 13 3.13 7.72 1.72
C LEU A 13 1.64 7.42 1.81
N GLN A 14 0.95 7.90 2.84
CA GLN A 14 -0.49 7.75 2.96
C GLN A 14 -1.21 8.43 1.80
N GLN A 15 -0.78 9.64 1.43
CA GLN A 15 -1.38 10.38 0.33
C GLN A 15 -1.13 9.69 -1.00
N TRP A 16 0.07 9.18 -1.21
CA TRP A 16 0.38 8.42 -2.41
C TRP A 16 -0.54 7.20 -2.53
N THR A 17 -0.72 6.48 -1.42
CA THR A 17 -1.58 5.30 -1.41
C THR A 17 -3.02 5.67 -1.73
N ARG A 18 -3.53 6.75 -1.11
CA ARG A 18 -4.87 7.24 -1.40
C ARG A 18 -5.03 7.55 -2.89
N ASP A 19 -4.05 8.23 -3.47
CA ASP A 19 -4.10 8.60 -4.88
C ASP A 19 -4.13 7.37 -5.78
N GLN A 20 -3.38 6.33 -5.42
CA GLN A 20 -3.40 5.08 -6.19
C GLN A 20 -4.79 4.44 -6.19
N ILE A 21 -5.45 4.44 -5.04
CA ILE A 21 -6.79 3.88 -4.93
C ILE A 21 -7.77 4.66 -5.80
N LEU A 22 -7.70 5.98 -5.75
CA LEU A 22 -8.58 6.83 -6.56
C LEU A 22 -8.32 6.66 -8.06
N ASP A 23 -7.07 6.45 -8.45
CA ASP A 23 -6.73 6.22 -9.85
C ASP A 23 -7.32 4.90 -10.36
N VAL A 24 -7.33 3.87 -9.54
CA VAL A 24 -7.87 2.58 -9.93
C VAL A 24 -9.39 2.61 -10.03
N TYR A 25 -10.04 3.25 -9.06
CA TYR A 25 -11.51 3.23 -8.95
C TYR A 25 -12.07 4.61 -9.27
N ASN A 26 -12.24 4.87 -10.56
CA ASN A 26 -12.62 6.20 -11.05
C ASN A 26 -13.96 6.69 -10.53
N HIS A 27 -14.82 5.79 -10.07
CA HIS A 27 -16.13 6.19 -9.54
C HIS A 27 -16.05 6.75 -8.13
N LEU A 28 -14.91 6.62 -7.46
CA LEU A 28 -14.72 7.14 -6.10
C LEU A 28 -14.23 8.58 -6.14
N GLU A 29 -14.67 9.36 -5.16
CA GLU A 29 -14.26 10.75 -5.01
C GLU A 29 -13.33 10.89 -3.82
N GLU A 30 -12.74 12.05 -3.68
CA GLU A 30 -11.75 12.28 -2.62
C GLU A 30 -12.31 12.02 -1.23
N ASP A 31 -13.59 12.31 -1.02
CA ASP A 31 -14.22 12.07 0.28
C ASP A 31 -14.40 10.58 0.58
N ASP A 32 -14.33 9.73 -0.43
CA ASP A 32 -14.45 8.29 -0.25
C ASP A 32 -13.17 7.65 0.26
N VAL A 33 -12.02 8.31 0.00
CA VAL A 33 -10.70 7.77 0.34
C VAL A 33 -9.88 8.89 0.95
N ARG A 34 -9.65 8.82 2.26
CA ARG A 34 -8.96 9.89 2.98
C ARG A 34 -7.74 9.39 3.72
N SER A 35 -6.69 10.20 3.68
CA SER A 35 -5.53 9.97 4.51
C SER A 35 -5.85 10.35 5.94
N THR A 36 -5.57 9.46 6.89
CA THR A 36 -5.84 9.71 8.31
C THR A 36 -4.83 10.71 8.86
N SER A 37 -5.33 11.63 9.71
CA SER A 37 -4.46 12.58 10.39
C SER A 37 -3.46 11.84 11.29
N MET A 38 -2.24 12.36 11.35
CA MET A 38 -1.22 11.78 12.20
C MET A 38 -1.68 11.78 13.65
N GLY A 39 -1.52 10.63 14.31
CA GLY A 39 -1.92 10.46 15.69
C GLY A 39 -3.38 10.06 15.89
N ALA A 40 -4.18 10.09 14.84
CA ALA A 40 -5.55 9.61 14.93
C ALA A 40 -5.60 8.09 14.96
N SER A 41 -6.62 7.53 15.59
CA SER A 41 -6.80 6.08 15.60
C SER A 41 -7.43 5.62 14.30
N GLY A 42 -7.33 4.31 14.03
CA GLY A 42 -7.91 3.69 12.86
C GLY A 42 -6.86 3.45 11.77
N SER A 43 -7.32 3.00 10.62
CA SER A 43 -6.44 2.73 9.49
C SER A 43 -5.82 4.01 8.96
N ASP A 44 -4.63 3.89 8.38
CA ASP A 44 -3.92 5.04 7.82
C ASP A 44 -4.64 5.66 6.65
N VAL A 45 -5.45 4.89 5.94
CA VAL A 45 -6.32 5.39 4.88
C VAL A 45 -7.75 5.02 5.23
N GLN A 46 -8.61 6.02 5.33
CA GLN A 46 -10.01 5.83 5.69
C GLN A 46 -10.85 5.68 4.43
N LEU A 47 -11.72 4.69 4.44
CA LEU A 47 -12.55 4.36 3.27
C LEU A 47 -14.02 4.52 3.63
N SER A 48 -14.77 5.16 2.72
CA SER A 48 -16.21 5.26 2.84
C SER A 48 -16.85 3.88 2.62
N PRO A 49 -18.14 3.70 2.99
CA PRO A 49 -18.84 2.45 2.67
C PRO A 49 -18.80 2.13 1.17
N LEU A 50 -18.91 3.16 0.32
CA LEU A 50 -18.83 2.95 -1.12
C LEU A 50 -17.44 2.45 -1.53
N ALA A 51 -16.39 3.07 -1.00
CA ALA A 51 -15.03 2.66 -1.33
C ALA A 51 -14.74 1.23 -0.88
N ARG A 52 -15.28 0.83 0.27
CA ARG A 52 -15.06 -0.53 0.79
C ARG A 52 -15.67 -1.61 -0.09
N LYS A 53 -16.68 -1.27 -0.87
CA LYS A 53 -17.25 -2.25 -1.81
C LYS A 53 -16.26 -2.65 -2.89
N SER A 54 -15.39 -1.72 -3.28
CA SER A 54 -14.40 -1.98 -4.33
C SER A 54 -13.03 -2.34 -3.76
N PHE A 55 -12.65 -1.73 -2.66
CA PHE A 55 -11.32 -1.87 -2.08
C PHE A 55 -11.48 -2.06 -0.57
N ASP A 56 -11.59 -3.32 -0.16
CA ASP A 56 -11.88 -3.65 1.24
C ASP A 56 -10.62 -4.11 1.95
N TYR A 57 -9.73 -3.16 2.21
CA TYR A 57 -8.46 -3.40 2.90
C TYR A 57 -8.29 -2.42 4.05
N ASP A 58 -7.72 -2.90 5.14
CA ASP A 58 -7.25 -2.03 6.20
C ASP A 58 -5.80 -1.68 5.88
N VAL A 59 -5.54 -0.41 5.62
CA VAL A 59 -4.27 0.04 5.08
C VAL A 59 -3.39 0.59 6.19
N GLU A 60 -2.17 0.09 6.26
CA GLU A 60 -1.15 0.58 7.16
C GLU A 60 0.05 1.02 6.32
N CYS A 61 0.51 2.25 6.55
CA CYS A 61 1.63 2.82 5.79
C CYS A 61 2.81 3.08 6.73
N LYS A 62 3.96 2.55 6.39
CA LYS A 62 5.19 2.71 7.17
C LYS A 62 6.31 3.15 6.23
N ASN A 63 6.82 4.36 6.44
CA ASN A 63 7.99 4.84 5.70
C ASN A 63 9.16 4.92 6.67
N LEU A 64 9.96 3.89 6.68
CA LEU A 64 11.06 3.73 7.63
C LEU A 64 12.40 3.86 6.92
N ALA A 65 13.43 4.22 7.69
CA ALA A 65 14.78 4.32 7.16
C ALA A 65 15.28 2.97 6.62
N ARG A 66 14.81 1.88 7.22
CA ARG A 66 15.18 0.53 6.79
C ARG A 66 13.99 -0.40 6.90
N VAL A 67 13.79 -1.20 5.86
CA VAL A 67 12.78 -2.26 5.86
C VAL A 67 13.44 -3.50 5.27
N GLY A 68 13.50 -4.58 6.05
CA GLY A 68 14.25 -5.77 5.69
C GLY A 68 13.77 -6.48 4.43
N VAL A 69 12.49 -6.35 4.09
CA VAL A 69 11.94 -7.06 2.93
C VAL A 69 12.57 -6.61 1.61
N TYR A 70 13.15 -5.40 1.56
CA TYR A 70 13.80 -4.94 0.32
C TYR A 70 14.97 -5.84 -0.07
N ARG A 71 15.70 -6.37 0.91
CA ARG A 71 16.80 -7.28 0.61
C ARG A 71 16.29 -8.53 -0.11
N TYR A 72 15.13 -9.03 0.31
CA TYR A 72 14.54 -10.21 -0.33
C TYR A 72 14.07 -9.89 -1.75
N ILE A 73 13.46 -8.74 -1.93
CA ILE A 73 13.05 -8.28 -3.26
C ILE A 73 14.26 -8.19 -4.19
N ASP A 74 15.37 -7.62 -3.69
CA ASP A 74 16.59 -7.45 -4.48
C ASP A 74 17.21 -8.78 -4.87
N GLN A 75 16.98 -9.84 -4.10
CA GLN A 75 17.48 -11.16 -4.40
C GLN A 75 16.70 -11.86 -5.51
N CYS A 76 15.53 -11.36 -5.86
CA CYS A 76 14.75 -11.96 -6.94
C CYS A 76 15.50 -11.77 -8.25
N ASN A 77 15.52 -12.83 -9.06
CA ASN A 77 16.21 -12.80 -10.35
C ASN A 77 15.32 -12.08 -11.35
N ASN A 78 15.62 -10.81 -11.54
CA ASN A 78 14.78 -9.96 -12.39
C ASN A 78 15.20 -10.11 -13.84
N ARG A 79 14.56 -11.02 -14.55
CA ARG A 79 14.84 -11.27 -15.96
C ARG A 79 13.85 -10.49 -16.80
N GLY A 80 14.34 -9.44 -17.49
CA GLY A 80 13.49 -8.64 -18.35
C GLY A 80 12.37 -7.99 -17.57
N ASN A 81 11.14 -8.35 -17.88
CA ASN A 81 9.97 -7.72 -17.27
C ASN A 81 9.35 -8.54 -16.14
N THR A 82 10.09 -9.48 -15.59
CA THR A 82 9.61 -10.31 -14.50
C THR A 82 9.45 -9.48 -13.24
N GLN A 83 8.30 -9.61 -12.57
CA GLN A 83 8.04 -8.93 -11.32
C GLN A 83 8.50 -9.77 -10.14
N PRO A 84 9.19 -9.18 -9.17
CA PRO A 84 9.57 -9.94 -7.98
C PRO A 84 8.36 -10.26 -7.11
N LEU A 85 8.35 -11.43 -6.57
CA LEU A 85 7.35 -11.88 -5.62
C LEU A 85 8.07 -12.64 -4.52
N VAL A 86 7.94 -12.16 -3.29
CA VAL A 86 8.57 -12.79 -2.15
C VAL A 86 7.50 -13.33 -1.22
N ILE A 87 7.61 -14.60 -0.85
CA ILE A 87 6.72 -15.22 0.12
C ILE A 87 7.50 -15.34 1.41
N VAL A 88 7.01 -14.74 2.48
CA VAL A 88 7.67 -14.77 3.79
C VAL A 88 6.75 -15.41 4.81
N LYS A 89 7.34 -16.05 5.80
CA LYS A 89 6.58 -16.71 6.84
C LYS A 89 7.37 -16.77 8.13
N GLU A 90 6.75 -16.44 9.24
CA GLU A 90 7.26 -16.73 10.56
C GLU A 90 6.70 -18.05 11.05
N ASN A 91 7.40 -18.66 12.00
CA ASN A 91 6.89 -19.88 12.60
C ASN A 91 5.50 -19.66 13.19
N ARG A 92 4.58 -20.59 12.91
CA ARG A 92 3.23 -20.57 13.45
C ARG A 92 2.36 -19.43 12.95
N ARG A 93 2.80 -18.74 11.89
CA ARG A 93 2.01 -17.67 11.29
C ARG A 93 1.75 -17.96 9.82
N LYS A 94 0.79 -17.26 9.26
CA LYS A 94 0.44 -17.42 7.85
C LYS A 94 1.53 -16.87 6.95
N PRO A 95 1.75 -17.48 5.78
CA PRO A 95 2.63 -16.87 4.79
C PRO A 95 2.07 -15.54 4.29
N LEU A 96 2.96 -14.62 4.00
CA LEU A 96 2.61 -13.33 3.44
C LEU A 96 3.29 -13.17 2.09
N ALA A 97 2.62 -12.49 1.16
CA ALA A 97 3.20 -12.16 -0.12
C ALA A 97 3.68 -10.72 -0.10
N VAL A 98 4.89 -10.48 -0.61
CA VAL A 98 5.46 -9.15 -0.74
C VAL A 98 5.64 -8.88 -2.22
N VAL A 99 4.98 -7.84 -2.72
CA VAL A 99 5.09 -7.43 -4.10
C VAL A 99 5.28 -5.92 -4.16
N ASP A 100 5.79 -5.45 -5.28
CA ASP A 100 5.87 -4.03 -5.58
C ASP A 100 4.47 -3.42 -5.50
N ALA A 101 4.33 -2.31 -4.76
CA ALA A 101 3.02 -1.70 -4.56
C ALA A 101 2.42 -1.17 -5.87
N GLU A 102 3.25 -0.62 -6.75
CA GLU A 102 2.74 -0.17 -8.05
C GLU A 102 2.19 -1.34 -8.86
N HIS A 103 2.90 -2.47 -8.83
CA HIS A 103 2.43 -3.67 -9.52
C HIS A 103 1.11 -4.16 -8.93
N PHE A 104 0.99 -4.12 -7.60
CA PHE A 104 -0.26 -4.51 -6.93
C PHE A 104 -1.44 -3.68 -7.45
N PHE A 105 -1.27 -2.37 -7.54
CA PHE A 105 -2.35 -1.51 -8.02
C PHE A 105 -2.62 -1.72 -9.50
N GLU A 106 -1.60 -2.05 -10.30
CA GLU A 106 -1.82 -2.43 -11.70
C GLU A 106 -2.70 -3.67 -11.81
N LEU A 107 -2.45 -4.66 -10.97
CA LEU A 107 -3.27 -5.87 -10.95
C LEU A 107 -4.72 -5.56 -10.59
N LEU A 108 -4.92 -4.70 -9.58
CA LEU A 108 -6.26 -4.29 -9.21
C LEU A 108 -6.96 -3.56 -10.37
N GLY A 109 -6.20 -2.74 -11.10
CA GLY A 109 -6.75 -2.03 -12.25
C GLY A 109 -7.20 -2.99 -13.34
N LYS A 110 -6.44 -4.03 -13.60
CA LYS A 110 -6.83 -5.04 -14.59
C LYS A 110 -8.10 -5.76 -14.19
N LEU A 111 -8.23 -6.10 -12.91
CA LEU A 111 -9.44 -6.76 -12.42
C LEU A 111 -10.65 -5.84 -12.53
N ASN A 112 -10.45 -4.55 -12.35
CA ASN A 112 -11.56 -3.59 -12.34
C ASN A 112 -12.07 -3.24 -13.73
N HIS A 113 -11.34 -3.60 -14.79
CA HIS A 113 -11.73 -3.27 -16.16
C HIS A 113 -12.68 -4.29 -16.79
N ASP A 114 -13.00 -5.31 -16.08
CA ASP A 114 -13.96 -6.28 -16.55
C ASP A 114 -15.36 -6.00 -16.02
#